data_77888ac8fe79fc19ded0a3df8ac46813
#
_entry.id   77888ac8fe79fc19ded0a3df8ac46813
#
_cell.length_a   1.000
_cell.length_b   1.000
_cell.length_c   1.000
_cell.angle_alpha   90.00
_cell.angle_beta   90.00
_cell.angle_gamma   90.00
#
_symmetry.space_group_name_H-M   'P 1'
#
loop_
_entity.id
_entity.type
_entity.pdbx_description
1 polymer ?
#
loop_
_entity_poly.entity_id
_entity_poly.type
_entity_poly.pdbx_seq_one_letter_code
_entity_poly.pdbx_strand_id
1 'polypeptide(L)'
;MTRTTEPATGRRLLSDAPLLVAARGQRPNRLPVWFMRQAGRSLPEYRKLRADQPMLQACMTPELVCEITLQPVRRHGVDAAILFSDIMVPLHAAGVGLDIVPGTGPVVDKPVRSAADVMALPVLEPDAVEPVAAAVRLLVAELGQTPLIGFAGAPFTLASYLVEGGPSRHHERTKALMHSEPDVWHALLGRLAELTLTFLRVQAAAGVDAVQLFDSWAGALSQREYRQFVLPHSELVLAGLADTGLPRIHFGVGTGELLGAMAQAGADVVGVDWRIPLDVAAQRLRAAPTHGPLVLQGNLDPAVLLAGWPAVEREVRRVIVEGCAADAHVLNLGHGVLPGTDPDMLTRIVELAHSQ
;
A
#
# COMPACT_ATOMS: atom_id res chain seq x y z
N MET A 1 -36.16 17.58 10.72
CA MET A 1 -35.75 16.32 11.37
C MET A 1 -35.04 15.46 10.35
N THR A 2 -33.74 15.64 10.23
CA THR A 2 -32.85 14.85 9.36
C THR A 2 -32.54 13.55 10.08
N ARG A 3 -33.02 12.43 9.58
CA ARG A 3 -32.64 11.10 10.02
C ARG A 3 -31.17 10.89 9.68
N THR A 4 -30.30 10.92 10.67
CA THR A 4 -28.97 10.33 10.61
C THR A 4 -29.15 8.82 10.45
N THR A 5 -28.89 8.31 9.25
CA THR A 5 -28.75 6.87 9.03
C THR A 5 -27.46 6.41 9.71
N GLU A 6 -27.60 5.67 10.80
CA GLU A 6 -26.46 4.91 11.35
C GLU A 6 -25.92 3.97 10.28
N PRO A 7 -24.58 3.91 10.08
CA PRO A 7 -23.99 2.95 9.15
C PRO A 7 -24.21 1.53 9.68
N ALA A 8 -24.61 0.61 8.81
CA ALA A 8 -24.97 -0.78 9.11
C ALA A 8 -23.81 -1.67 9.56
N THR A 9 -22.63 -1.10 9.76
CA THR A 9 -21.43 -1.76 10.29
C THR A 9 -20.91 -0.92 11.44
N GLY A 10 -20.58 -1.50 12.58
CA GLY A 10 -20.05 -0.82 13.77
C GLY A 10 -18.68 -0.14 13.54
N ARG A 11 -18.47 0.45 12.36
CA ARG A 11 -17.26 1.15 11.92
C ARG A 11 -17.18 2.54 12.58
N ARG A 12 -15.96 2.91 12.99
CA ARG A 12 -15.64 4.25 13.48
C ARG A 12 -15.92 5.30 12.41
N LEU A 13 -16.52 6.44 12.82
CA LEU A 13 -16.66 7.61 11.95
C LEU A 13 -15.54 8.60 12.29
N LEU A 14 -14.51 8.63 11.47
CA LEU A 14 -13.36 9.53 11.61
C LEU A 14 -13.42 10.66 10.56
N SER A 15 -14.56 11.41 10.54
CA SER A 15 -14.85 12.42 9.51
C SER A 15 -13.76 13.48 9.38
N ASP A 16 -13.12 13.84 10.50
CA ASP A 16 -12.20 14.98 10.61
C ASP A 16 -10.72 14.56 10.65
N ALA A 17 -10.45 13.24 10.56
CA ALA A 17 -9.08 12.75 10.52
C ALA A 17 -8.34 13.29 9.28
N PRO A 18 -7.16 13.94 9.44
CA PRO A 18 -6.47 14.65 8.36
C PRO A 18 -6.24 13.81 7.10
N LEU A 19 -5.85 12.53 7.27
CA LEU A 19 -5.70 11.59 6.14
C LEU A 19 -6.99 11.43 5.35
N LEU A 20 -8.12 11.21 6.03
CA LEU A 20 -9.39 10.93 5.36
C LEU A 20 -10.01 12.18 4.74
N VAL A 21 -9.77 13.35 5.33
CA VAL A 21 -10.14 14.65 4.73
C VAL A 21 -9.35 14.87 3.45
N ALA A 22 -8.02 14.67 3.49
CA ALA A 22 -7.16 14.78 2.31
C ALA A 22 -7.56 13.79 1.21
N ALA A 23 -7.83 12.52 1.56
CA ALA A 23 -8.22 11.48 0.61
C ALA A 23 -9.54 11.77 -0.13
N ARG A 24 -10.39 12.66 0.41
CA ARG A 24 -11.60 13.18 -0.26
C ARG A 24 -11.33 14.41 -1.13
N GLY A 25 -10.06 14.80 -1.30
CA GLY A 25 -9.66 16.00 -2.04
C GLY A 25 -9.91 17.31 -1.32
N GLN A 26 -10.14 17.27 -0.02
CA GLN A 26 -10.33 18.44 0.82
C GLN A 26 -9.02 18.77 1.55
N ARG A 27 -8.80 20.05 1.85
CA ARG A 27 -7.65 20.47 2.65
C ARG A 27 -7.94 20.25 4.13
N PRO A 28 -7.19 19.38 4.80
CA PRO A 28 -7.34 19.19 6.25
C PRO A 28 -6.74 20.38 7.02
N ASN A 29 -7.01 20.42 8.34
CA ASN A 29 -6.49 21.44 9.24
C ASN A 29 -4.96 21.39 9.45
N ARG A 30 -4.34 20.27 9.11
CA ARG A 30 -2.88 20.07 9.07
C ARG A 30 -2.52 19.07 7.99
N LEU A 31 -1.29 19.13 7.50
CA LEU A 31 -0.78 18.18 6.50
C LEU A 31 -0.70 16.77 7.11
N PRO A 32 -1.44 15.78 6.59
CA PRO A 32 -1.36 14.41 7.11
C PRO A 32 -0.05 13.76 6.73
N VAL A 33 0.56 13.06 7.71
CA VAL A 33 1.84 12.37 7.55
C VAL A 33 1.72 10.93 8.04
N TRP A 34 2.19 9.99 7.24
CA TRP A 34 2.50 8.64 7.64
C TRP A 34 3.63 8.08 6.76
N PHE A 35 4.24 6.96 7.12
CA PHE A 35 5.38 6.44 6.36
C PHE A 35 5.20 4.99 6.00
N MET A 36 5.42 4.64 4.73
CA MET A 36 5.48 3.25 4.30
C MET A 36 6.58 2.50 5.05
N ARG A 37 6.24 1.33 5.60
CA ARG A 37 7.12 0.53 6.49
C ARG A 37 7.52 1.26 7.77
N GLN A 38 6.70 2.19 8.28
CA GLN A 38 6.93 2.86 9.57
C GLN A 38 7.03 1.86 10.72
N ALA A 39 6.22 0.80 10.72
CA ALA A 39 6.37 -0.35 11.59
C ALA A 39 7.40 -1.31 10.99
N GLY A 40 8.68 -1.14 11.33
CA GLY A 40 9.72 -1.87 10.64
C GLY A 40 11.09 -1.87 11.31
N ARG A 41 12.09 -2.36 10.59
CA ARG A 41 13.45 -2.62 11.10
C ARG A 41 14.23 -1.41 11.60
N SER A 42 13.82 -0.19 11.29
CA SER A 42 14.40 1.04 11.88
C SER A 42 14.10 1.15 13.37
N LEU A 43 12.95 0.62 13.84
CA LEU A 43 12.53 0.71 15.25
C LEU A 43 13.23 -0.34 16.12
N PRO A 44 13.91 0.06 17.21
CA PRO A 44 14.52 -0.89 18.15
C PRO A 44 13.51 -1.84 18.79
N GLU A 45 12.32 -1.34 19.17
CA GLU A 45 11.22 -2.11 19.73
C GLU A 45 10.71 -3.16 18.77
N TYR A 46 10.60 -2.85 17.47
CA TYR A 46 10.25 -3.82 16.44
C TYR A 46 11.29 -4.94 16.34
N ARG A 47 12.58 -4.57 16.28
CA ARG A 47 13.67 -5.57 16.20
C ARG A 47 13.66 -6.52 17.38
N LYS A 48 13.43 -5.99 18.61
CA LYS A 48 13.34 -6.80 19.84
C LYS A 48 12.16 -7.76 19.79
N LEU A 49 11.00 -7.30 19.32
CA LEU A 49 9.77 -8.09 19.30
C LEU A 49 9.79 -9.17 18.21
N ARG A 50 10.55 -8.93 17.12
CA ARG A 50 10.59 -9.80 15.94
C ARG A 50 11.80 -10.75 15.86
N ALA A 51 12.70 -10.73 16.84
CA ALA A 51 14.02 -11.38 16.78
C ALA A 51 13.96 -12.86 16.33
N ASP A 52 13.00 -13.64 16.85
CA ASP A 52 12.93 -15.08 16.65
C ASP A 52 11.66 -15.55 15.93
N GLN A 53 10.92 -14.64 15.26
CA GLN A 53 9.66 -14.99 14.62
C GLN A 53 9.71 -14.91 13.09
N PRO A 54 9.32 -15.97 12.34
CA PRO A 54 9.13 -15.91 10.90
C PRO A 54 8.11 -14.84 10.50
N MET A 55 8.34 -14.19 9.33
CA MET A 55 7.53 -13.03 8.91
C MET A 55 6.05 -13.38 8.74
N LEU A 56 5.75 -14.46 8.03
CA LEU A 56 4.37 -14.88 7.78
C LEU A 56 3.65 -15.26 9.08
N GLN A 57 4.32 -15.96 9.99
CA GLN A 57 3.76 -16.30 11.28
C GLN A 57 3.44 -15.04 12.11
N ALA A 58 4.34 -14.06 12.11
CA ALA A 58 4.11 -12.80 12.80
C ALA A 58 2.89 -12.04 12.23
N CYS A 59 2.72 -12.03 10.91
CA CYS A 59 1.56 -11.41 10.24
C CYS A 59 0.23 -12.13 10.54
N MET A 60 0.28 -13.38 10.98
CA MET A 60 -0.88 -14.20 11.35
C MET A 60 -1.08 -14.32 12.87
N THR A 61 -0.40 -13.47 13.66
CA THR A 61 -0.54 -13.41 15.13
C THR A 61 -1.17 -12.06 15.51
N PRO A 62 -2.48 -11.99 15.81
CA PRO A 62 -3.23 -10.74 15.96
C PRO A 62 -2.64 -9.76 16.95
N GLU A 63 -2.26 -10.24 18.15
CA GLU A 63 -1.69 -9.38 19.21
C GLU A 63 -0.35 -8.80 18.82
N LEU A 64 0.48 -9.58 18.10
CA LEU A 64 1.76 -9.14 17.61
C LEU A 64 1.62 -8.10 16.49
N VAL A 65 0.71 -8.32 15.55
CA VAL A 65 0.36 -7.36 14.50
C VAL A 65 -0.12 -6.06 15.11
N CYS A 66 -1.00 -6.14 16.12
CA CYS A 66 -1.52 -4.97 16.83
C CYS A 66 -0.38 -4.17 17.46
N GLU A 67 0.45 -4.80 18.28
CA GLU A 67 1.56 -4.10 18.96
C GLU A 67 2.54 -3.47 17.96
N ILE A 68 2.97 -4.22 16.93
CA ILE A 68 3.90 -3.71 15.92
C ILE A 68 3.31 -2.51 15.17
N THR A 69 2.04 -2.57 14.82
CA THR A 69 1.36 -1.47 14.11
C THR A 69 1.28 -0.21 14.96
N LEU A 70 1.09 -0.33 16.27
CA LEU A 70 0.97 0.79 17.20
C LEU A 70 2.31 1.46 17.55
N GLN A 71 3.44 0.76 17.44
CA GLN A 71 4.76 1.29 17.79
C GLN A 71 5.06 2.64 17.12
N PRO A 72 4.99 2.78 15.77
CA PRO A 72 5.28 4.05 15.12
C PRO A 72 4.22 5.13 15.42
N VAL A 73 2.97 4.76 15.63
CA VAL A 73 1.91 5.71 16.00
C VAL A 73 2.24 6.37 17.34
N ARG A 74 2.59 5.55 18.33
CA ARG A 74 2.97 6.04 19.69
C ARG A 74 4.27 6.83 19.68
N ARG A 75 5.25 6.42 18.84
CA ARG A 75 6.56 7.05 18.80
C ARG A 75 6.56 8.36 18.03
N HIS A 76 5.96 8.39 16.87
CA HIS A 76 6.11 9.50 15.91
C HIS A 76 4.90 10.43 15.86
N GLY A 77 3.74 10.03 16.39
CA GLY A 77 2.52 10.82 16.31
C GLY A 77 2.00 11.00 14.88
N VAL A 78 2.18 10.00 14.02
CA VAL A 78 1.71 9.98 12.63
C VAL A 78 0.19 10.06 12.53
N ASP A 79 -0.33 10.58 11.40
CA ASP A 79 -1.76 10.77 11.14
C ASP A 79 -2.47 9.52 10.61
N ALA A 80 -1.75 8.42 10.41
CA ALA A 80 -2.33 7.13 10.09
C ALA A 80 -1.43 5.97 10.54
N ALA A 81 -2.07 4.89 10.97
CA ALA A 81 -1.42 3.58 11.09
C ALA A 81 -1.56 2.85 9.75
N ILE A 82 -0.54 2.06 9.39
CA ILE A 82 -0.68 1.04 8.35
C ILE A 82 -0.54 -0.34 8.98
N LEU A 83 -1.46 -1.22 8.67
CA LEU A 83 -1.49 -2.59 9.18
C LEU A 83 -0.12 -3.26 8.97
N PHE A 84 0.47 -3.81 10.03
CA PHE A 84 1.66 -4.66 9.88
C PHE A 84 1.26 -5.98 9.23
N SER A 85 1.70 -6.19 8.01
CA SER A 85 1.45 -7.39 7.21
C SER A 85 2.50 -7.51 6.10
N ASP A 86 2.35 -8.50 5.23
CA ASP A 86 3.14 -8.65 4.01
C ASP A 86 2.20 -8.91 2.83
N ILE A 87 2.58 -8.45 1.63
CA ILE A 87 1.78 -8.65 0.41
C ILE A 87 1.60 -10.13 0.05
N MET A 88 2.47 -11.02 0.57
CA MET A 88 2.40 -12.45 0.33
C MET A 88 1.44 -13.19 1.28
N VAL A 89 0.96 -12.54 2.34
CA VAL A 89 0.05 -13.14 3.33
C VAL A 89 -1.19 -13.78 2.69
N PRO A 90 -1.92 -13.13 1.77
CA PRO A 90 -3.10 -13.76 1.17
C PRO A 90 -2.77 -14.98 0.30
N LEU A 91 -1.62 -15.02 -0.37
CA LEU A 91 -1.16 -16.19 -1.11
C LEU A 91 -0.81 -17.36 -0.17
N HIS A 92 -0.09 -17.05 0.91
CA HIS A 92 0.24 -18.04 1.94
C HIS A 92 -1.02 -18.61 2.61
N ALA A 93 -1.95 -17.74 2.98
CA ALA A 93 -3.22 -18.14 3.60
C ALA A 93 -4.10 -18.97 2.66
N ALA A 94 -4.05 -18.71 1.35
CA ALA A 94 -4.72 -19.55 0.35
C ALA A 94 -4.07 -20.92 0.17
N GLY A 95 -2.87 -21.16 0.72
CA GLY A 95 -2.16 -22.44 0.61
C GLY A 95 -1.11 -22.49 -0.50
N VAL A 96 -0.70 -21.36 -1.06
CA VAL A 96 0.47 -21.31 -1.96
C VAL A 96 1.73 -21.57 -1.15
N GLY A 97 2.53 -22.54 -1.57
CA GLY A 97 3.83 -22.83 -0.97
C GLY A 97 4.81 -21.70 -1.22
N LEU A 98 5.14 -20.95 -0.18
CA LEU A 98 6.09 -19.85 -0.23
C LEU A 98 6.62 -19.50 1.17
N ASP A 99 7.78 -18.86 1.23
CA ASP A 99 8.33 -18.30 2.47
C ASP A 99 8.97 -16.92 2.20
N ILE A 100 9.23 -16.18 3.28
CA ILE A 100 9.94 -14.90 3.24
C ILE A 100 11.33 -15.10 3.84
N VAL A 101 12.30 -15.33 2.98
CA VAL A 101 13.69 -15.64 3.37
C VAL A 101 14.43 -14.35 3.74
N PRO A 102 15.03 -14.26 4.95
CA PRO A 102 15.82 -13.09 5.34
C PRO A 102 16.92 -12.76 4.33
N GLY A 103 17.00 -11.49 3.92
CA GLY A 103 17.99 -11.01 2.96
C GLY A 103 17.63 -11.25 1.49
N THR A 104 16.74 -12.19 1.19
CA THR A 104 16.29 -12.52 -0.18
C THR A 104 14.90 -11.92 -0.45
N GLY A 105 13.95 -12.08 0.46
CA GLY A 105 12.54 -11.75 0.27
C GLY A 105 11.68 -12.97 0.00
N PRO A 106 10.49 -12.80 -0.61
CA PRO A 106 9.60 -13.91 -0.94
C PRO A 106 10.24 -14.92 -1.88
N VAL A 107 10.11 -16.20 -1.57
CA VAL A 107 10.52 -17.34 -2.40
C VAL A 107 9.34 -18.26 -2.57
N VAL A 108 9.01 -18.65 -3.80
CA VAL A 108 7.87 -19.49 -4.14
C VAL A 108 8.36 -20.89 -4.47
N ASP A 109 7.80 -21.91 -3.80
CA ASP A 109 8.23 -23.30 -3.94
C ASP A 109 8.01 -23.82 -5.37
N LYS A 110 6.83 -23.52 -5.93
CA LYS A 110 6.43 -23.94 -7.28
C LYS A 110 6.00 -22.72 -8.11
N PRO A 111 6.91 -22.14 -8.92
CA PRO A 111 6.56 -21.01 -9.78
C PRO A 111 5.48 -21.34 -10.80
N VAL A 112 4.59 -20.36 -11.07
CA VAL A 112 3.48 -20.46 -12.03
C VAL A 112 3.98 -20.09 -13.42
N ARG A 113 3.89 -21.02 -14.38
CA ARG A 113 4.44 -20.81 -15.74
C ARG A 113 3.59 -21.38 -16.88
N SER A 114 2.44 -21.94 -16.56
CA SER A 114 1.54 -22.56 -17.53
C SER A 114 0.09 -22.36 -17.14
N ALA A 115 -0.83 -22.59 -18.08
CA ALA A 115 -2.26 -22.60 -17.81
C ALA A 115 -2.63 -23.62 -16.71
N ALA A 116 -1.98 -24.78 -16.68
CA ALA A 116 -2.21 -25.79 -15.65
C ALA A 116 -1.81 -25.28 -14.26
N ASP A 117 -0.68 -24.54 -14.15
CA ASP A 117 -0.27 -23.93 -12.87
C ASP A 117 -1.26 -22.86 -12.42
N VAL A 118 -1.79 -22.04 -13.34
CA VAL A 118 -2.82 -21.04 -13.04
C VAL A 118 -4.10 -21.69 -12.53
N MET A 119 -4.56 -22.77 -13.19
CA MET A 119 -5.75 -23.51 -12.75
C MET A 119 -5.55 -24.16 -11.37
N ALA A 120 -4.33 -24.54 -11.03
CA ALA A 120 -3.99 -25.17 -9.75
C ALA A 120 -3.84 -24.16 -8.61
N LEU A 121 -3.84 -22.84 -8.87
CA LEU A 121 -3.78 -21.83 -7.81
C LEU A 121 -5.01 -21.95 -6.90
N PRO A 122 -4.81 -22.03 -5.57
CA PRO A 122 -5.92 -22.11 -4.63
C PRO A 122 -6.73 -20.80 -4.60
N VAL A 123 -7.97 -20.91 -4.19
CA VAL A 123 -8.85 -19.76 -3.89
C VAL A 123 -8.58 -19.31 -2.46
N LEU A 124 -8.57 -18.01 -2.20
CA LEU A 124 -8.51 -17.50 -0.85
C LEU A 124 -9.91 -17.52 -0.24
N GLU A 125 -10.11 -18.34 0.75
CA GLU A 125 -11.32 -18.31 1.56
C GLU A 125 -11.19 -17.20 2.63
N PRO A 126 -12.24 -16.38 2.88
CA PRO A 126 -12.19 -15.31 3.87
C PRO A 126 -11.74 -15.74 5.26
N ASP A 127 -12.16 -16.92 5.71
CA ASP A 127 -11.82 -17.48 7.02
C ASP A 127 -10.32 -17.80 7.16
N ALA A 128 -9.61 -18.05 6.07
CA ALA A 128 -8.17 -18.31 6.09
C ALA A 128 -7.35 -17.09 6.55
N VAL A 129 -7.90 -15.89 6.46
CA VAL A 129 -7.29 -14.63 6.90
C VAL A 129 -7.99 -14.03 8.12
N GLU A 130 -8.78 -14.82 8.86
CA GLU A 130 -9.40 -14.38 10.11
C GLU A 130 -8.41 -13.82 11.13
N PRO A 131 -7.17 -14.34 11.29
CA PRO A 131 -6.17 -13.71 12.15
C PRO A 131 -5.86 -12.24 11.77
N VAL A 132 -5.87 -11.91 10.47
CA VAL A 132 -5.69 -10.53 9.99
C VAL A 132 -6.91 -9.68 10.38
N ALA A 133 -8.12 -10.19 10.22
CA ALA A 133 -9.34 -9.50 10.63
C ALA A 133 -9.37 -9.26 12.15
N ALA A 134 -8.95 -10.25 12.95
CA ALA A 134 -8.83 -10.13 14.39
C ALA A 134 -7.83 -9.02 14.78
N ALA A 135 -6.67 -8.97 14.13
CA ALA A 135 -5.69 -7.91 14.32
C ALA A 135 -6.25 -6.52 14.00
N VAL A 136 -6.99 -6.38 12.89
CA VAL A 136 -7.66 -5.12 12.51
C VAL A 136 -8.64 -4.70 13.60
N ARG A 137 -9.48 -5.61 14.12
CA ARG A 137 -10.43 -5.30 15.21
C ARG A 137 -9.73 -4.84 16.50
N LEU A 138 -8.61 -5.48 16.88
CA LEU A 138 -7.80 -5.02 18.02
C LEU A 138 -7.26 -3.62 17.77
N LEU A 139 -6.73 -3.34 16.59
CA LEU A 139 -6.20 -2.03 16.22
C LEU A 139 -7.28 -0.95 16.21
N VAL A 140 -8.45 -1.24 15.69
CA VAL A 140 -9.59 -0.30 15.68
C VAL A 140 -9.98 0.10 17.09
N ALA A 141 -9.91 -0.81 18.07
CA ALA A 141 -10.19 -0.51 19.47
C ALA A 141 -9.12 0.40 20.11
N GLU A 142 -7.85 0.26 19.71
CA GLU A 142 -6.69 0.95 20.32
C GLU A 142 -6.36 2.31 19.66
N LEU A 143 -6.61 2.48 18.37
CA LEU A 143 -6.15 3.64 17.58
C LEU A 143 -6.94 4.93 17.84
N GLY A 144 -8.10 4.87 18.51
CA GLY A 144 -8.91 6.06 18.79
C GLY A 144 -9.24 6.83 17.50
N GLN A 145 -8.70 8.05 17.36
CA GLN A 145 -8.93 8.93 16.20
C GLN A 145 -7.91 8.77 15.06
N THR A 146 -6.91 7.90 15.22
CA THR A 146 -5.93 7.63 14.17
C THR A 146 -6.49 6.62 13.16
N PRO A 147 -6.62 6.97 11.86
CA PRO A 147 -7.07 6.04 10.82
C PRO A 147 -6.12 4.85 10.65
N LEU A 148 -6.70 3.69 10.34
CA LEU A 148 -5.98 2.48 9.99
C LEU A 148 -6.06 2.25 8.49
N ILE A 149 -4.90 2.15 7.82
CA ILE A 149 -4.78 1.77 6.42
C ILE A 149 -4.58 0.26 6.34
N GLY A 150 -5.51 -0.44 5.68
CA GLY A 150 -5.31 -1.80 5.22
C GLY A 150 -4.57 -1.81 3.87
N PHE A 151 -4.01 -2.94 3.47
CA PHE A 151 -3.34 -3.02 2.17
C PHE A 151 -3.26 -4.44 1.60
N ALA A 152 -2.94 -4.50 0.32
CA ALA A 152 -2.57 -5.72 -0.38
C ALA A 152 -1.55 -5.45 -1.50
N GLY A 153 -0.91 -6.50 -1.97
CA GLY A 153 -0.14 -6.45 -3.21
C GLY A 153 -1.05 -6.40 -4.44
N ALA A 154 -0.69 -5.59 -5.43
CA ALA A 154 -1.40 -5.53 -6.70
C ALA A 154 -1.20 -6.83 -7.51
N PRO A 155 -2.16 -7.17 -8.39
CA PRO A 155 -2.10 -8.41 -9.17
C PRO A 155 -0.80 -8.60 -9.95
N PHE A 156 -0.28 -7.55 -10.59
CA PHE A 156 1.00 -7.63 -11.32
C PHE A 156 2.19 -7.93 -10.40
N THR A 157 2.26 -7.26 -9.28
CA THR A 157 3.34 -7.48 -8.30
C THR A 157 3.33 -8.90 -7.75
N LEU A 158 2.14 -9.44 -7.42
CA LEU A 158 2.00 -10.83 -6.96
C LEU A 158 2.33 -11.83 -8.08
N ALA A 159 1.83 -11.58 -9.30
CA ALA A 159 2.14 -12.41 -10.47
C ALA A 159 3.65 -12.46 -10.75
N SER A 160 4.35 -11.32 -10.62
CA SER A 160 5.80 -11.28 -10.79
C SER A 160 6.53 -12.22 -9.83
N TYR A 161 6.16 -12.22 -8.55
CA TYR A 161 6.75 -13.16 -7.58
C TYR A 161 6.42 -14.62 -7.92
N LEU A 162 5.18 -14.91 -8.28
CA LEU A 162 4.75 -16.27 -8.63
C LEU A 162 5.45 -16.80 -9.88
N VAL A 163 5.59 -16.00 -10.92
CA VAL A 163 6.19 -16.41 -12.20
C VAL A 163 7.72 -16.49 -12.08
N GLU A 164 8.38 -15.50 -11.47
CA GLU A 164 9.83 -15.52 -11.30
C GLU A 164 10.27 -16.58 -10.27
N GLY A 165 9.41 -16.90 -9.29
CA GLY A 165 9.73 -17.79 -8.17
C GLY A 165 10.38 -17.05 -7.00
N GLY A 166 10.53 -15.73 -7.11
CA GLY A 166 11.17 -14.87 -6.11
C GLY A 166 11.40 -13.46 -6.62
N PRO A 167 12.25 -12.65 -5.95
CA PRO A 167 12.62 -11.31 -6.43
C PRO A 167 13.33 -11.38 -7.79
N SER A 168 12.97 -10.47 -8.69
CA SER A 168 13.61 -10.32 -9.99
C SER A 168 14.00 -8.87 -10.23
N ARG A 169 15.12 -8.65 -10.91
CA ARG A 169 15.57 -7.32 -11.29
C ARG A 169 14.92 -6.83 -12.58
N HIS A 170 14.70 -7.75 -13.53
CA HIS A 170 14.26 -7.42 -14.89
C HIS A 170 12.91 -8.02 -15.26
N HIS A 171 12.34 -8.90 -14.44
CA HIS A 171 11.05 -9.57 -14.66
C HIS A 171 10.96 -10.27 -16.02
N GLU A 172 12.06 -10.96 -16.45
CA GLU A 172 12.18 -11.52 -17.79
C GLU A 172 11.15 -12.60 -18.07
N ARG A 173 10.93 -13.51 -17.11
CA ARG A 173 9.94 -14.60 -17.24
C ARG A 173 8.52 -14.07 -17.18
N THR A 174 8.28 -13.10 -16.29
CA THR A 174 6.99 -12.41 -16.17
C THR A 174 6.61 -11.74 -17.48
N LYS A 175 7.52 -10.96 -18.08
CA LYS A 175 7.29 -10.28 -19.37
C LYS A 175 7.19 -11.27 -20.52
N ALA A 176 8.01 -12.34 -20.53
CA ALA A 176 7.92 -13.38 -21.54
C ALA A 176 6.54 -14.05 -21.52
N LEU A 177 6.03 -14.49 -20.36
CA LEU A 177 4.69 -15.08 -20.22
C LEU A 177 3.60 -14.11 -20.66
N MET A 178 3.68 -12.85 -20.23
CA MET A 178 2.72 -11.81 -20.58
C MET A 178 2.57 -11.61 -22.09
N HIS A 179 3.68 -11.71 -22.85
CA HIS A 179 3.68 -11.51 -24.30
C HIS A 179 3.47 -12.79 -25.10
N SER A 180 3.96 -13.95 -24.64
CA SER A 180 3.85 -15.21 -25.38
C SER A 180 2.50 -15.90 -25.16
N GLU A 181 1.90 -15.75 -23.96
CA GLU A 181 0.69 -16.44 -23.54
C GLU A 181 -0.31 -15.46 -22.89
N PRO A 182 -0.81 -14.46 -23.64
CA PRO A 182 -1.63 -13.38 -23.06
C PRO A 182 -2.90 -13.90 -22.36
N ASP A 183 -3.52 -14.95 -22.86
CA ASP A 183 -4.72 -15.54 -22.23
C ASP A 183 -4.39 -16.17 -20.88
N VAL A 184 -3.26 -16.88 -20.79
CA VAL A 184 -2.76 -17.46 -19.51
C VAL A 184 -2.40 -16.34 -18.53
N TRP A 185 -1.77 -15.26 -19.04
CA TRP A 185 -1.44 -14.09 -18.26
C TRP A 185 -2.68 -13.42 -17.67
N HIS A 186 -3.70 -13.15 -18.49
CA HIS A 186 -4.95 -12.54 -18.03
C HIS A 186 -5.71 -13.45 -17.05
N ALA A 187 -5.69 -14.76 -17.26
CA ALA A 187 -6.26 -15.72 -16.31
C ALA A 187 -5.53 -15.67 -14.96
N LEU A 188 -4.19 -15.61 -14.96
CA LEU A 188 -3.38 -15.46 -13.74
C LEU A 188 -3.73 -14.17 -13.00
N LEU A 189 -3.72 -13.04 -13.70
CA LEU A 189 -4.02 -11.75 -13.06
C LEU A 189 -5.47 -11.67 -12.58
N GLY A 190 -6.43 -12.28 -13.28
CA GLY A 190 -7.81 -12.39 -12.83
C GLY A 190 -7.92 -13.12 -11.48
N ARG A 191 -7.29 -14.29 -11.37
CA ARG A 191 -7.24 -15.06 -10.11
C ARG A 191 -6.60 -14.26 -8.97
N LEU A 192 -5.51 -13.55 -9.25
CA LEU A 192 -4.83 -12.72 -8.25
C LEU A 192 -5.63 -11.47 -7.88
N ALA A 193 -6.38 -10.88 -8.81
CA ALA A 193 -7.28 -9.77 -8.53
C ALA A 193 -8.42 -10.19 -7.59
N GLU A 194 -9.03 -11.35 -7.82
CA GLU A 194 -10.05 -11.93 -6.94
C GLU A 194 -9.49 -12.20 -5.53
N LEU A 195 -8.31 -12.80 -5.44
CA LEU A 195 -7.62 -13.06 -4.17
C LEU A 195 -7.31 -11.76 -3.42
N THR A 196 -6.78 -10.75 -4.12
CA THR A 196 -6.46 -9.44 -3.56
C THR A 196 -7.72 -8.72 -3.08
N LEU A 197 -8.80 -8.76 -3.87
CA LEU A 197 -10.08 -8.16 -3.51
C LEU A 197 -10.69 -8.84 -2.28
N THR A 198 -10.68 -10.17 -2.21
CA THR A 198 -11.14 -10.93 -1.03
C THR A 198 -10.38 -10.50 0.22
N PHE A 199 -9.04 -10.42 0.15
CA PHE A 199 -8.20 -10.00 1.26
C PHE A 199 -8.48 -8.58 1.74
N LEU A 200 -8.67 -7.62 0.81
CA LEU A 200 -9.02 -6.24 1.15
C LEU A 200 -10.45 -6.11 1.69
N ARG A 201 -11.39 -6.89 1.19
CA ARG A 201 -12.77 -6.91 1.72
C ARG A 201 -12.84 -7.44 3.15
N VAL A 202 -12.04 -8.43 3.51
CA VAL A 202 -11.92 -8.92 4.90
C VAL A 202 -11.38 -7.81 5.80
N GLN A 203 -10.36 -7.08 5.38
CA GLN A 203 -9.82 -5.94 6.14
C GLN A 203 -10.86 -4.80 6.25
N ALA A 204 -11.58 -4.50 5.17
CA ALA A 204 -12.65 -3.49 5.16
C ALA A 204 -13.78 -3.86 6.12
N ALA A 205 -14.25 -5.10 6.09
CA ALA A 205 -15.27 -5.61 7.00
C ALA A 205 -14.83 -5.60 8.47
N ALA A 206 -13.53 -5.82 8.72
CA ALA A 206 -12.94 -5.76 10.06
C ALA A 206 -12.77 -4.33 10.59
N GLY A 207 -12.81 -3.28 9.73
CA GLY A 207 -12.90 -1.90 10.16
C GLY A 207 -11.71 -0.99 9.80
N VAL A 208 -10.90 -1.32 8.79
CA VAL A 208 -9.90 -0.35 8.28
C VAL A 208 -10.58 0.90 7.73
N ASP A 209 -9.90 2.03 7.75
CA ASP A 209 -10.44 3.34 7.38
C ASP A 209 -10.06 3.78 5.95
N ALA A 210 -9.02 3.17 5.40
CA ALA A 210 -8.57 3.33 4.02
C ALA A 210 -7.87 2.05 3.56
N VAL A 211 -7.66 1.89 2.25
CA VAL A 211 -6.91 0.76 1.70
C VAL A 211 -5.83 1.24 0.73
N GLN A 212 -4.70 0.53 0.70
CA GLN A 212 -3.63 0.79 -0.25
C GLN A 212 -3.30 -0.46 -1.08
N LEU A 213 -3.27 -0.31 -2.39
CA LEU A 213 -2.80 -1.30 -3.34
C LEU A 213 -1.34 -1.03 -3.69
N PHE A 214 -0.45 -1.96 -3.35
CA PHE A 214 0.99 -1.84 -3.62
C PHE A 214 1.36 -2.53 -4.94
N ASP A 215 1.67 -1.73 -5.96
CA ASP A 215 2.14 -2.21 -7.26
C ASP A 215 3.64 -1.95 -7.45
N SER A 216 4.42 -2.52 -6.54
CA SER A 216 5.85 -2.24 -6.38
C SER A 216 6.69 -2.53 -7.62
N TRP A 217 6.26 -3.45 -8.49
CA TRP A 217 7.00 -3.87 -9.67
C TRP A 217 6.47 -3.30 -10.98
N ALA A 218 5.33 -2.57 -10.98
CA ALA A 218 4.71 -2.04 -12.19
C ALA A 218 5.63 -1.10 -12.98
N GLY A 219 6.58 -0.44 -12.33
CA GLY A 219 7.58 0.41 -13.01
C GLY A 219 8.51 -0.33 -13.97
N ALA A 220 8.50 -1.67 -13.98
CA ALA A 220 9.18 -2.47 -15.00
C ALA A 220 8.47 -2.45 -16.37
N LEU A 221 7.23 -1.94 -16.42
CA LEU A 221 6.37 -1.94 -17.59
C LEU A 221 6.38 -0.59 -18.30
N SER A 222 6.26 -0.63 -19.62
CA SER A 222 5.85 0.54 -20.41
C SER A 222 4.38 0.88 -20.14
N GLN A 223 3.96 2.11 -20.41
CA GLN A 223 2.57 2.52 -20.30
C GLN A 223 1.63 1.65 -21.13
N ARG A 224 2.07 1.22 -22.35
CA ARG A 224 1.30 0.33 -23.22
C ARG A 224 1.08 -1.04 -22.58
N GLU A 225 2.16 -1.66 -22.06
CA GLU A 225 2.08 -2.95 -21.37
C GLU A 225 1.17 -2.88 -20.14
N TYR A 226 1.32 -1.84 -19.34
CA TYR A 226 0.47 -1.64 -18.15
C TYR A 226 -1.01 -1.54 -18.54
N ARG A 227 -1.34 -0.70 -19.53
CA ARG A 227 -2.73 -0.54 -19.97
C ARG A 227 -3.34 -1.81 -20.54
N GLN A 228 -2.56 -2.57 -21.31
CA GLN A 228 -3.04 -3.78 -21.98
C GLN A 228 -3.16 -4.96 -21.00
N PHE A 229 -2.17 -5.16 -20.16
CA PHE A 229 -1.98 -6.40 -19.41
C PHE A 229 -2.25 -6.30 -17.91
N VAL A 230 -2.33 -5.11 -17.34
CA VAL A 230 -2.40 -4.92 -15.87
C VAL A 230 -3.60 -4.08 -15.45
N LEU A 231 -3.84 -2.95 -16.12
CA LEU A 231 -4.89 -1.98 -15.75
C LEU A 231 -6.25 -2.65 -15.51
N PRO A 232 -6.77 -3.55 -16.37
CA PRO A 232 -8.09 -4.16 -16.15
C PRO A 232 -8.21 -4.93 -14.83
N HIS A 233 -7.11 -5.52 -14.38
CA HIS A 233 -7.07 -6.31 -13.14
C HIS A 233 -6.90 -5.45 -11.89
N SER A 234 -6.12 -4.37 -11.97
CA SER A 234 -6.04 -3.37 -10.90
C SER A 234 -7.37 -2.62 -10.74
N GLU A 235 -8.06 -2.32 -11.86
CA GLU A 235 -9.41 -1.74 -11.86
C GLU A 235 -10.42 -2.68 -11.20
N LEU A 236 -10.39 -3.99 -11.49
CA LEU A 236 -11.26 -4.97 -10.83
C LEU A 236 -11.12 -4.91 -9.31
N VAL A 237 -9.89 -4.83 -8.79
CA VAL A 237 -9.65 -4.73 -7.34
C VAL A 237 -10.19 -3.43 -6.77
N LEU A 238 -9.85 -2.29 -7.38
CA LEU A 238 -10.21 -0.98 -6.83
C LEU A 238 -11.72 -0.69 -7.00
N ALA A 239 -12.31 -1.02 -8.15
CA ALA A 239 -13.75 -0.91 -8.37
C ALA A 239 -14.55 -1.86 -7.46
N GLY A 240 -14.01 -3.07 -7.22
CA GLY A 240 -14.60 -4.04 -6.31
C GLY A 240 -14.66 -3.59 -4.84
N LEU A 241 -14.04 -2.47 -4.48
CA LEU A 241 -14.08 -1.86 -3.16
C LEU A 241 -14.95 -0.59 -3.09
N ALA A 242 -15.51 -0.15 -4.22
CA ALA A 242 -16.24 1.12 -4.29
C ALA A 242 -17.45 1.19 -3.34
N ASP A 243 -18.14 0.07 -3.14
CA ASP A 243 -19.29 -0.06 -2.25
C ASP A 243 -18.93 0.08 -0.76
N THR A 244 -17.67 -0.04 -0.39
CA THR A 244 -17.19 0.13 0.99
C THR A 244 -17.11 1.60 1.41
N GLY A 245 -17.04 2.53 0.45
CA GLY A 245 -16.81 3.96 0.69
C GLY A 245 -15.44 4.30 1.27
N LEU A 246 -14.50 3.35 1.28
CA LEU A 246 -13.13 3.56 1.73
C LEU A 246 -12.31 4.31 0.70
N PRO A 247 -11.47 5.28 1.09
CA PRO A 247 -10.44 5.81 0.22
C PRO A 247 -9.49 4.71 -0.25
N ARG A 248 -9.20 4.70 -1.56
CA ARG A 248 -8.36 3.70 -2.24
C ARG A 248 -7.10 4.37 -2.73
N ILE A 249 -5.98 3.95 -2.17
CA ILE A 249 -4.65 4.48 -2.52
C ILE A 249 -3.98 3.49 -3.47
N HIS A 250 -3.45 3.93 -4.60
CA HIS A 250 -2.68 3.11 -5.52
C HIS A 250 -1.24 3.62 -5.60
N PHE A 251 -0.30 2.81 -5.19
CA PHE A 251 1.12 3.16 -5.14
C PHE A 251 1.98 2.18 -5.92
N GLY A 252 2.95 2.70 -6.67
CA GLY A 252 3.97 1.91 -7.36
C GLY A 252 5.33 2.60 -7.34
N VAL A 253 6.39 1.84 -7.60
CA VAL A 253 7.78 2.32 -7.65
C VAL A 253 8.24 2.40 -9.11
N GLY A 254 8.84 3.53 -9.52
CA GLY A 254 9.23 3.77 -10.91
C GLY A 254 8.05 3.99 -11.86
N THR A 255 6.89 4.37 -11.33
CA THR A 255 5.62 4.44 -12.06
C THR A 255 5.30 5.84 -12.61
N GLY A 256 6.28 6.74 -12.68
CA GLY A 256 6.06 8.11 -13.15
C GLY A 256 5.35 8.24 -14.50
N GLU A 257 5.59 7.32 -15.44
CA GLU A 257 4.91 7.26 -16.74
C GLU A 257 3.54 6.55 -16.67
N LEU A 258 3.24 5.86 -15.57
CA LEU A 258 2.02 5.05 -15.38
C LEU A 258 0.95 5.77 -14.55
N LEU A 259 1.26 6.91 -13.92
CA LEU A 259 0.39 7.58 -12.94
C LEU A 259 -1.03 7.77 -13.46
N GLY A 260 -1.19 8.24 -14.71
CA GLY A 260 -2.51 8.40 -15.33
C GLY A 260 -3.30 7.10 -15.46
N ALA A 261 -2.64 5.99 -15.80
CA ALA A 261 -3.28 4.69 -15.90
C ALA A 261 -3.60 4.12 -14.51
N MET A 262 -2.74 4.34 -13.52
CA MET A 262 -2.99 3.93 -12.13
C MET A 262 -4.18 4.69 -11.51
N ALA A 263 -4.33 5.98 -11.82
CA ALA A 263 -5.50 6.74 -11.42
C ALA A 263 -6.79 6.23 -12.09
N GLN A 264 -6.72 5.90 -13.39
CA GLN A 264 -7.85 5.33 -14.15
C GLN A 264 -8.32 3.98 -13.59
N ALA A 265 -7.46 3.22 -12.92
CA ALA A 265 -7.86 2.00 -12.22
C ALA A 265 -8.86 2.24 -11.08
N GLY A 266 -9.19 3.48 -10.75
CA GLY A 266 -10.18 3.83 -9.73
C GLY A 266 -9.56 4.21 -8.38
N ALA A 267 -8.32 4.69 -8.36
CA ALA A 267 -7.70 5.22 -7.16
C ALA A 267 -8.26 6.60 -6.80
N ASP A 268 -8.56 6.81 -5.53
CA ASP A 268 -8.92 8.12 -4.97
C ASP A 268 -7.66 8.93 -4.62
N VAL A 269 -6.55 8.24 -4.30
CA VAL A 269 -5.25 8.82 -3.99
C VAL A 269 -4.16 8.12 -4.81
N VAL A 270 -3.33 8.89 -5.52
CA VAL A 270 -2.19 8.35 -6.27
C VAL A 270 -0.92 8.52 -5.46
N GLY A 271 -0.32 7.39 -5.11
CA GLY A 271 0.99 7.35 -4.47
C GLY A 271 2.12 7.50 -5.49
N VAL A 272 3.02 8.42 -5.23
CA VAL A 272 4.12 8.80 -6.12
C VAL A 272 5.45 8.42 -5.47
N ASP A 273 6.35 7.78 -6.21
CA ASP A 273 7.70 7.51 -5.73
C ASP A 273 8.62 8.75 -5.85
N TRP A 274 9.81 8.68 -5.27
CA TRP A 274 10.71 9.84 -5.16
C TRP A 274 11.34 10.31 -6.48
N ARG A 275 11.20 9.57 -7.59
CA ARG A 275 11.89 9.83 -8.86
C ARG A 275 11.28 10.97 -9.66
N ILE A 276 10.05 11.37 -9.33
CA ILE A 276 9.34 12.43 -10.04
C ILE A 276 8.86 13.48 -9.03
N PRO A 277 9.11 14.79 -9.25
CA PRO A 277 8.54 15.86 -8.43
C PRO A 277 7.00 15.81 -8.39
N LEU A 278 6.39 16.16 -7.25
CA LEU A 278 4.93 16.06 -7.09
C LEU A 278 4.15 17.03 -7.99
N ASP A 279 4.70 18.21 -8.30
CA ASP A 279 4.09 19.15 -9.24
C ASP A 279 4.06 18.61 -10.68
N VAL A 280 5.14 17.90 -11.10
CA VAL A 280 5.18 17.20 -12.38
C VAL A 280 4.20 16.02 -12.39
N ALA A 281 4.11 15.27 -11.30
CA ALA A 281 3.12 14.20 -11.15
C ALA A 281 1.69 14.75 -11.26
N ALA A 282 1.40 15.88 -10.59
CA ALA A 282 0.12 16.58 -10.68
C ALA A 282 -0.21 17.00 -12.12
N GLN A 283 0.76 17.55 -12.84
CA GLN A 283 0.60 17.94 -14.24
C GLN A 283 0.25 16.74 -15.13
N ARG A 284 0.94 15.61 -14.97
CA ARG A 284 0.67 14.35 -15.71
C ARG A 284 -0.72 13.82 -15.43
N LEU A 285 -1.15 13.83 -14.17
CA LEU A 285 -2.47 13.36 -13.76
C LEU A 285 -3.60 14.26 -14.24
N ARG A 286 -3.42 15.58 -14.23
CA ARG A 286 -4.41 16.52 -14.81
C ARG A 286 -4.57 16.38 -16.34
N ALA A 287 -3.53 15.90 -17.03
CA ALA A 287 -3.59 15.60 -18.46
C ALA A 287 -4.25 14.22 -18.77
N ALA A 288 -4.43 13.36 -17.77
CA ALA A 288 -5.08 12.09 -17.92
C ALA A 288 -6.61 12.20 -17.80
N PRO A 289 -7.40 11.35 -18.48
CA PRO A 289 -8.87 11.34 -18.35
C PRO A 289 -9.27 10.71 -17.00
N THR A 290 -9.06 11.43 -15.92
CA THR A 290 -9.44 11.06 -14.56
C THR A 290 -10.57 11.95 -14.08
N HIS A 291 -11.40 11.44 -13.15
CA HIS A 291 -12.53 12.15 -12.58
C HIS A 291 -12.33 12.34 -11.07
N GLY A 292 -12.81 13.47 -10.55
CA GLY A 292 -12.72 13.79 -9.12
C GLY A 292 -11.50 14.64 -8.77
N PRO A 293 -11.28 14.88 -7.47
CA PRO A 293 -10.17 15.66 -6.99
C PRO A 293 -8.83 14.94 -7.21
N LEU A 294 -7.79 15.71 -7.47
CA LEU A 294 -6.42 15.20 -7.56
C LEU A 294 -5.81 15.13 -6.15
N VAL A 295 -5.61 13.94 -5.65
CA VAL A 295 -4.95 13.71 -4.35
C VAL A 295 -3.66 12.94 -4.57
N LEU A 296 -2.55 13.48 -4.07
CA LEU A 296 -1.23 12.87 -4.13
C LEU A 296 -0.77 12.38 -2.76
N GLN A 297 -0.07 11.25 -2.75
CA GLN A 297 0.65 10.75 -1.58
C GLN A 297 2.13 10.58 -1.92
N GLY A 298 3.00 11.07 -1.07
CA GLY A 298 4.45 10.90 -1.22
C GLY A 298 5.17 12.22 -0.92
N ASN A 299 6.42 12.41 -1.37
CA ASN A 299 7.28 11.40 -2.02
C ASN A 299 8.76 11.60 -1.67
N LEU A 300 9.02 11.83 -0.37
CA LEU A 300 10.40 12.04 0.08
C LEU A 300 11.26 10.79 -0.21
N ASP A 301 12.46 10.97 -0.76
CA ASP A 301 13.41 9.88 -0.94
C ASP A 301 13.85 9.30 0.41
N PRO A 302 13.63 8.01 0.68
CA PRO A 302 14.05 7.40 1.94
C PRO A 302 15.56 7.49 2.20
N ALA A 303 16.37 7.59 1.17
CA ALA A 303 17.83 7.72 1.31
C ALA A 303 18.24 9.07 1.90
N VAL A 304 17.46 10.11 1.71
CA VAL A 304 17.71 11.44 2.29
C VAL A 304 17.70 11.41 3.82
N LEU A 305 16.94 10.50 4.43
CA LEU A 305 16.88 10.35 5.89
C LEU A 305 18.24 9.96 6.50
N LEU A 306 19.18 9.49 5.69
CA LEU A 306 20.55 9.15 6.11
C LEU A 306 21.52 10.33 6.01
N ALA A 307 21.12 11.45 5.41
CA ALA A 307 21.98 12.60 5.11
C ALA A 307 22.02 13.66 6.23
N GLY A 308 21.34 13.41 7.36
CA GLY A 308 21.25 14.36 8.47
C GLY A 308 20.17 15.43 8.28
N TRP A 309 19.78 16.04 9.40
CA TRP A 309 18.59 16.88 9.47
C TRP A 309 18.54 18.07 8.49
N PRO A 310 19.60 18.87 8.27
CA PRO A 310 19.53 19.99 7.35
C PRO A 310 19.14 19.60 5.92
N ALA A 311 19.57 18.42 5.47
CA ALA A 311 19.19 17.88 4.17
C ALA A 311 17.74 17.39 4.19
N VAL A 312 17.35 16.64 5.23
CA VAL A 312 15.99 16.14 5.41
C VAL A 312 14.99 17.31 5.44
N GLU A 313 15.23 18.33 6.28
CA GLU A 313 14.34 19.49 6.39
C GLU A 313 14.14 20.19 5.05
N ARG A 314 15.22 20.45 4.31
CA ARG A 314 15.15 21.09 2.99
C ARG A 314 14.27 20.29 2.03
N GLU A 315 14.48 18.98 1.96
CA GLU A 315 13.73 18.12 1.04
C GLU A 315 12.27 17.93 1.48
N VAL A 316 11.98 17.85 2.77
CA VAL A 316 10.59 17.83 3.28
C VAL A 316 9.87 19.11 2.89
N ARG A 317 10.48 20.29 3.08
CA ARG A 317 9.89 21.58 2.68
C ARG A 317 9.65 21.63 1.17
N ARG A 318 10.58 21.11 0.35
CA ARG A 318 10.41 21.00 -1.11
C ARG A 318 9.19 20.16 -1.45
N VAL A 319 9.08 18.94 -0.89
CA VAL A 319 7.96 18.02 -1.14
C VAL A 319 6.62 18.65 -0.73
N ILE A 320 6.58 19.37 0.41
CA ILE A 320 5.37 20.08 0.85
C ILE A 320 4.95 21.16 -0.17
N VAL A 321 5.89 21.95 -0.67
CA VAL A 321 5.62 22.99 -1.68
C VAL A 321 5.13 22.36 -2.99
N GLU A 322 5.80 21.31 -3.48
CA GLU A 322 5.39 20.59 -4.70
C GLU A 322 4.01 19.95 -4.55
N GLY A 323 3.69 19.41 -3.36
CA GLY A 323 2.40 18.82 -3.05
C GLY A 323 1.22 19.80 -3.15
N CYS A 324 1.48 21.12 -3.04
CA CYS A 324 0.46 22.15 -3.23
C CYS A 324 -0.11 22.21 -4.67
N ALA A 325 0.54 21.57 -5.64
CA ALA A 325 0.03 21.44 -7.00
C ALA A 325 -1.18 20.50 -7.11
N ALA A 326 -1.44 19.68 -6.12
CA ALA A 326 -2.64 18.84 -6.01
C ALA A 326 -3.75 19.56 -5.22
N ASP A 327 -4.97 19.02 -5.30
CA ASP A 327 -6.11 19.53 -4.52
C ASP A 327 -5.93 19.19 -3.03
N ALA A 328 -5.33 18.00 -2.75
CA ALA A 328 -4.87 17.62 -1.41
C ALA A 328 -3.59 16.74 -1.50
N HIS A 329 -2.81 16.76 -0.42
CA HIS A 329 -1.54 16.04 -0.32
C HIS A 329 -1.45 15.28 1.00
N VAL A 330 -0.91 14.06 0.94
CA VAL A 330 -0.52 13.24 2.09
C VAL A 330 0.99 13.08 2.05
N LEU A 331 1.70 13.64 3.01
CA LEU A 331 3.15 13.51 3.08
C LEU A 331 3.53 12.07 3.44
N ASN A 332 4.39 11.48 2.64
CA ASN A 332 4.95 10.16 2.84
C ASN A 332 6.35 10.08 2.23
N LEU A 333 7.03 8.96 2.45
CA LEU A 333 8.21 8.63 1.66
C LEU A 333 7.80 8.11 0.28
N GLY A 334 8.68 8.24 -0.69
CA GLY A 334 8.51 7.63 -2.03
C GLY A 334 8.77 6.11 -2.04
N HIS A 335 9.11 5.50 -0.92
CA HIS A 335 9.22 4.05 -0.66
C HIS A 335 9.20 3.80 0.86
N GLY A 336 9.40 2.55 1.28
CA GLY A 336 9.45 2.22 2.71
C GLY A 336 10.67 2.75 3.44
N VAL A 337 10.53 3.02 4.74
CA VAL A 337 11.63 3.39 5.64
C VAL A 337 12.77 2.39 5.55
N LEU A 338 14.00 2.88 5.41
CA LEU A 338 15.19 2.04 5.36
C LEU A 338 15.57 1.51 6.76
N PRO A 339 16.08 0.28 6.86
CA PRO A 339 16.46 -0.30 8.16
C PRO A 339 17.46 0.50 8.99
N GLY A 340 18.33 1.27 8.31
CA GLY A 340 19.34 2.11 8.94
C GLY A 340 18.89 3.54 9.29
N THR A 341 17.62 3.87 9.04
CA THR A 341 17.08 5.19 9.37
C THR A 341 17.01 5.37 10.89
N ASP A 342 17.52 6.51 11.35
CA ASP A 342 17.31 6.95 12.73
C ASP A 342 15.81 7.25 12.94
N PRO A 343 15.13 6.57 13.88
CA PRO A 343 13.70 6.81 14.13
C PRO A 343 13.37 8.27 14.46
N ASP A 344 14.26 8.99 15.11
CA ASP A 344 14.03 10.39 15.47
C ASP A 344 13.89 11.32 14.26
N MET A 345 14.48 10.94 13.12
CA MET A 345 14.26 11.65 11.85
C MET A 345 12.78 11.65 11.44
N LEU A 346 12.09 10.51 11.62
CA LEU A 346 10.68 10.41 11.28
C LEU A 346 9.82 11.28 12.21
N THR A 347 10.11 11.28 13.51
CA THR A 347 9.44 12.15 14.49
C THR A 347 9.58 13.62 14.09
N ARG A 348 10.81 14.06 13.79
CA ARG A 348 11.08 15.45 13.37
C ARG A 348 10.39 15.83 12.05
N ILE A 349 10.24 14.88 11.11
CA ILE A 349 9.48 15.14 9.87
C ILE A 349 8.00 15.38 10.19
N VAL A 350 7.41 14.58 11.10
CA VAL A 350 6.02 14.77 11.53
C VAL A 350 5.85 16.14 12.20
N GLU A 351 6.73 16.51 13.12
CA GLU A 351 6.71 17.80 13.80
C GLU A 351 6.83 18.97 12.80
N LEU A 352 7.74 18.86 11.82
CA LEU A 352 7.92 19.87 10.79
C LEU A 352 6.66 20.01 9.91
N ALA A 353 6.07 18.90 9.48
CA ALA A 353 4.87 18.90 8.65
C ALA A 353 3.66 19.48 9.39
N HIS A 354 3.51 19.19 10.67
CA HIS A 354 2.41 19.73 11.49
C HIS A 354 2.59 21.19 11.85
N SER A 355 3.78 21.76 11.68
CA SER A 355 4.05 23.19 11.93
C SER A 355 3.79 24.10 10.72
N GLN A 356 3.39 23.56 9.54
CA GLN A 356 3.20 24.32 8.29
C GLN A 356 1.80 24.90 8.10
#